data_240c5372b8c0872c84cef031160bf96b
#
_entry.id   240c5372b8c0872c84cef031160bf96b
#
_cell.length_a   1.000
_cell.length_b   1.000
_cell.length_c   1.000
_cell.angle_alpha   90.00
_cell.angle_beta   90.00
_cell.angle_gamma   90.00
#
_symmetry.space_group_name_H-M   'P 1'
#
loop_
_entity.id
_entity.type
_entity.pdbx_description
1 polymer ?
#
loop_
_entity_poly.entity_id
_entity_poly.type
_entity_poly.pdbx_seq_one_letter_code
_entity_poly.pdbx_strand_id
1 'polypeptide(L)'
;MSAVSDRDDFVAWTQSRLRGVETALHNGDPGPRLAIWSTREPVSVLGAWRSAVGQEELRDLFHNLADTFSTCTSHVYEIVAADVVGDMAFTAGYERTQVSINGEPRRYVLRVTQVYRREDGDWKVAHRHADTVPESEEASSER
;
A
#
# COMPACT_ATOMS: atom_id res chain seq x y z
N MET A 1 30.65 -7.21 1.77
CA MET A 1 29.67 -6.34 2.38
C MET A 1 29.13 -5.37 1.34
N SER A 2 27.85 -5.19 1.32
CA SER A 2 27.23 -4.28 0.36
C SER A 2 27.42 -2.83 0.77
N ALA A 3 27.67 -1.96 -0.21
CA ALA A 3 27.63 -0.52 0.00
C ALA A 3 26.22 0.02 0.05
N VAL A 4 25.24 -0.79 -0.39
CA VAL A 4 23.83 -0.43 -0.37
C VAL A 4 23.23 -0.84 0.97
N SER A 5 22.58 0.09 1.64
CA SER A 5 21.96 -0.21 2.93
C SER A 5 20.69 -1.04 2.77
N ASP A 6 20.29 -1.74 3.84
CA ASP A 6 19.02 -2.43 3.88
C ASP A 6 17.85 -1.48 3.57
N ARG A 7 17.97 -0.23 4.05
CA ARG A 7 16.96 0.80 3.78
C ARG A 7 16.84 1.08 2.29
N ASP A 8 17.94 1.24 1.57
CA ASP A 8 17.93 1.54 0.14
C ASP A 8 17.33 0.38 -0.66
N ASP A 9 17.69 -0.85 -0.31
CA ASP A 9 17.13 -2.04 -0.94
C ASP A 9 15.62 -2.13 -0.70
N PHE A 10 15.20 -1.86 0.52
CA PHE A 10 13.78 -1.88 0.89
C PHE A 10 13.00 -0.82 0.11
N VAL A 11 13.51 0.41 0.04
CA VAL A 11 12.85 1.49 -0.71
C VAL A 11 12.73 1.12 -2.19
N ALA A 12 13.79 0.57 -2.78
CA ALA A 12 13.74 0.12 -4.17
C ALA A 12 12.67 -0.97 -4.38
N TRP A 13 12.55 -1.89 -3.43
CA TRP A 13 11.52 -2.93 -3.47
C TRP A 13 10.11 -2.33 -3.46
N THR A 14 9.87 -1.32 -2.60
CA THR A 14 8.54 -0.67 -2.55
C THR A 14 8.22 0.05 -3.86
N GLN A 15 9.20 0.68 -4.46
CA GLN A 15 9.00 1.44 -5.69
C GLN A 15 8.81 0.55 -6.92
N SER A 16 9.30 -0.67 -6.89
CA SER A 16 9.15 -1.61 -7.99
C SER A 16 8.02 -2.60 -7.75
N ARG A 17 8.21 -3.48 -6.76
CA ARG A 17 7.31 -4.62 -6.53
C ARG A 17 5.96 -4.19 -5.99
N LEU A 18 5.97 -3.35 -4.95
CA LEU A 18 4.74 -2.94 -4.30
C LEU A 18 3.86 -2.10 -5.24
N ARG A 19 4.47 -1.29 -6.07
CA ARG A 19 3.74 -0.49 -7.06
C ARG A 19 2.93 -1.37 -8.00
N GLY A 20 3.51 -2.45 -8.49
CA GLY A 20 2.80 -3.40 -9.35
C GLY A 20 1.64 -4.07 -8.66
N VAL A 21 1.82 -4.40 -7.39
CA VAL A 21 0.78 -5.02 -6.56
C VAL A 21 -0.43 -4.08 -6.43
N GLU A 22 -0.18 -2.81 -6.15
CA GLU A 22 -1.25 -1.83 -5.96
C GLU A 22 -1.95 -1.49 -7.27
N THR A 23 -1.21 -1.41 -8.36
CA THR A 23 -1.80 -1.21 -9.68
C THR A 23 -2.74 -2.37 -10.05
N ALA A 24 -2.33 -3.60 -9.75
CA ALA A 24 -3.17 -4.77 -9.99
C ALA A 24 -4.48 -4.71 -9.21
N LEU A 25 -4.42 -4.37 -7.91
CA LEU A 25 -5.61 -4.22 -7.08
C LEU A 25 -6.57 -3.19 -7.67
N HIS A 26 -6.04 -2.05 -8.09
CA HIS A 26 -6.84 -0.97 -8.64
C HIS A 26 -7.37 -1.26 -10.05
N ASN A 27 -6.98 -2.39 -10.63
CA ASN A 27 -7.54 -2.93 -11.87
C ASN A 27 -8.38 -4.18 -11.66
N GLY A 28 -8.75 -4.45 -10.41
CA GLY A 28 -9.66 -5.53 -10.08
C GLY A 28 -9.02 -6.87 -9.76
N ASP A 29 -7.70 -6.91 -9.58
CA ASP A 29 -6.97 -8.15 -9.27
C ASP A 29 -6.39 -8.08 -7.86
N PRO A 30 -7.00 -8.77 -6.88
CA PRO A 30 -6.51 -8.77 -5.50
C PRO A 30 -5.35 -9.75 -5.27
N GLY A 31 -5.07 -10.64 -6.22
CA GLY A 31 -4.09 -11.71 -6.06
C GLY A 31 -2.71 -11.25 -5.61
N PRO A 32 -2.08 -10.29 -6.30
CA PRO A 32 -0.76 -9.81 -5.90
C PRO A 32 -0.74 -9.18 -4.50
N ARG A 33 -1.78 -8.44 -4.11
CA ARG A 33 -1.86 -7.88 -2.75
C ARG A 33 -1.97 -8.99 -1.71
N LEU A 34 -2.82 -9.99 -1.96
CA LEU A 34 -2.94 -11.13 -1.06
C LEU A 34 -1.61 -11.85 -0.90
N ALA A 35 -0.83 -11.96 -1.96
CA ALA A 35 0.47 -12.64 -1.93
C ALA A 35 1.56 -11.84 -1.19
N ILE A 36 1.50 -10.50 -1.22
CA ILE A 36 2.53 -9.67 -0.59
C ILE A 36 2.23 -9.35 0.87
N TRP A 37 1.01 -9.55 1.31
CA TRP A 37 0.67 -9.38 2.73
C TRP A 37 1.10 -10.59 3.54
N SER A 38 1.50 -10.35 4.79
CA SER A 38 1.91 -11.41 5.69
C SER A 38 0.77 -12.39 5.94
N THR A 39 1.11 -13.67 6.03
CA THR A 39 0.18 -14.72 6.45
C THR A 39 0.29 -15.02 7.94
N ARG A 40 1.12 -14.27 8.66
CA ARG A 40 1.31 -14.42 10.11
C ARG A 40 0.59 -13.30 10.85
N GLU A 41 -0.19 -13.68 11.86
CA GLU A 41 -0.81 -12.69 12.73
C GLU A 41 0.25 -11.99 13.62
N PRO A 42 0.04 -10.73 14.04
CA PRO A 42 -1.12 -9.89 13.71
C PRO A 42 -0.97 -9.20 12.37
N VAL A 43 -2.07 -9.00 11.68
CA VAL A 43 -2.16 -8.17 10.47
C VAL A 43 -3.38 -7.27 10.60
N SER A 44 -3.30 -6.06 10.04
CA SER A 44 -4.40 -5.09 10.17
C SER A 44 -4.34 -4.02 9.11
N VAL A 45 -5.52 -3.51 8.77
CA VAL A 45 -5.70 -2.32 7.93
C VAL A 45 -6.63 -1.38 8.66
N LEU A 46 -6.19 -0.14 8.86
CA LEU A 46 -7.05 0.96 9.29
C LEU A 46 -7.17 1.86 8.06
N GLY A 47 -8.15 1.59 7.24
CA GLY A 47 -8.30 2.25 5.95
C GLY A 47 -9.09 3.54 6.03
N ALA A 48 -8.96 4.36 5.00
CA ALA A 48 -9.65 5.64 4.92
C ALA A 48 -11.18 5.47 4.93
N TRP A 49 -11.67 4.36 4.40
CA TRP A 49 -13.10 4.13 4.29
C TRP A 49 -13.56 2.86 5.00
N ARG A 50 -12.65 1.94 5.29
CA ARG A 50 -12.98 0.66 5.91
C ARG A 50 -11.74 0.08 6.58
N SER A 51 -11.95 -0.62 7.68
CA SER A 51 -10.88 -1.27 8.44
C SER A 51 -11.10 -2.78 8.49
N ALA A 52 -9.99 -3.52 8.68
CA ALA A 52 -10.01 -4.98 8.80
C ALA A 52 -8.89 -5.42 9.74
N VAL A 53 -9.16 -6.42 10.56
CA VAL A 53 -8.20 -6.97 11.51
C VAL A 53 -8.18 -8.49 11.35
N GLY A 54 -6.99 -9.05 11.16
CA GLY A 54 -6.80 -10.48 10.99
C GLY A 54 -6.94 -10.94 9.55
N GLN A 55 -6.46 -12.15 9.28
CA GLN A 55 -6.34 -12.68 7.92
C GLN A 55 -7.68 -12.75 7.19
N GLU A 56 -8.72 -13.22 7.87
CA GLU A 56 -10.01 -13.41 7.24
C GLU A 56 -10.62 -12.08 6.81
N GLU A 57 -10.64 -11.10 7.70
CA GLU A 57 -11.19 -9.79 7.40
C GLU A 57 -10.37 -9.08 6.31
N LEU A 58 -9.06 -9.23 6.32
CA LEU A 58 -8.21 -8.65 5.30
C LEU A 58 -8.51 -9.24 3.92
N ARG A 59 -8.68 -10.54 3.84
CA ARG A 59 -9.00 -11.21 2.58
C ARG A 59 -10.31 -10.67 2.02
N ASP A 60 -11.33 -10.57 2.85
CA ASP A 60 -12.63 -10.04 2.45
C ASP A 60 -12.52 -8.59 1.99
N LEU A 61 -11.76 -7.78 2.73
CA LEU A 61 -11.54 -6.38 2.36
C LEU A 61 -10.86 -6.25 0.99
N PHE A 62 -9.80 -7.03 0.75
CA PHE A 62 -9.05 -6.94 -0.51
C PHE A 62 -9.90 -7.38 -1.71
N HIS A 63 -10.71 -8.41 -1.55
CA HIS A 63 -11.65 -8.82 -2.59
C HIS A 63 -12.71 -7.75 -2.86
N ASN A 64 -13.25 -7.14 -1.81
CA ASN A 64 -14.23 -6.07 -1.96
C ASN A 64 -13.65 -4.85 -2.66
N LEU A 65 -12.42 -4.47 -2.32
CA LEU A 65 -11.75 -3.36 -2.99
C LEU A 65 -11.53 -3.66 -4.47
N ALA A 66 -11.06 -4.86 -4.77
CA ALA A 66 -10.82 -5.27 -6.14
C ALA A 66 -12.10 -5.23 -6.98
N ASP A 67 -13.22 -5.64 -6.40
CA ASP A 67 -14.53 -5.61 -7.08
C ASP A 67 -14.99 -4.18 -7.36
N THR A 68 -14.52 -3.22 -6.56
CA THR A 68 -14.90 -1.82 -6.67
C THR A 68 -14.05 -1.05 -7.68
N PHE A 69 -12.78 -1.43 -7.84
CA PHE A 69 -11.81 -0.70 -8.65
C PHE A 69 -11.70 -1.26 -10.06
N SER A 70 -11.54 -0.34 -11.02
CA SER A 70 -11.26 -0.69 -12.43
C SER A 70 -10.54 0.47 -13.10
N THR A 71 -9.93 0.19 -14.25
CA THR A 71 -9.35 1.22 -15.12
C THR A 71 -8.43 2.17 -14.35
N CYS A 72 -7.44 1.62 -13.69
CA CYS A 72 -6.43 2.41 -13.00
C CYS A 72 -5.47 3.00 -14.05
N THR A 73 -5.49 4.31 -14.20
CA THR A 73 -4.62 5.01 -15.14
C THR A 73 -3.34 5.52 -14.49
N SER A 74 -3.34 5.65 -13.16
CA SER A 74 -2.16 6.10 -12.43
C SER A 74 -2.26 5.69 -10.97
N HIS A 75 -1.16 5.20 -10.42
CA HIS A 75 -1.00 4.95 -8.99
C HIS A 75 0.45 5.23 -8.63
N VAL A 76 0.66 6.19 -7.75
CA VAL A 76 1.99 6.59 -7.31
C VAL A 76 2.02 6.64 -5.79
N TYR A 77 3.01 5.99 -5.18
CA TYR A 77 3.29 6.11 -3.76
C TYR A 77 4.54 6.97 -3.59
N GLU A 78 4.33 8.20 -3.16
CA GLU A 78 5.43 9.12 -2.83
C GLU A 78 5.84 8.87 -1.39
N ILE A 79 7.00 8.25 -1.19
CA ILE A 79 7.51 7.93 0.13
C ILE A 79 8.25 9.14 0.67
N VAL A 80 7.80 9.66 1.82
CA VAL A 80 8.45 10.79 2.48
C VAL A 80 9.36 10.33 3.61
N ALA A 81 9.15 9.13 4.15
CA ALA A 81 10.00 8.56 5.19
C ALA A 81 9.95 7.04 5.11
N ALA A 82 11.07 6.40 5.32
CA ALA A 82 11.19 4.94 5.37
C ALA A 82 12.42 4.54 6.16
N ASP A 83 12.33 3.44 6.87
CA ASP A 83 13.49 2.88 7.55
C ASP A 83 13.33 1.37 7.74
N VAL A 84 14.45 0.71 8.00
CA VAL A 84 14.52 -0.71 8.28
C VAL A 84 15.28 -0.89 9.59
N VAL A 85 14.69 -1.65 10.51
CA VAL A 85 15.31 -2.02 11.77
C VAL A 85 15.16 -3.53 11.95
N GLY A 86 16.25 -4.27 11.75
CA GLY A 86 16.21 -5.74 11.78
C GLY A 86 15.27 -6.28 10.71
N ASP A 87 14.29 -7.07 11.14
CA ASP A 87 13.30 -7.68 10.23
C ASP A 87 12.00 -6.88 10.15
N MET A 88 12.02 -5.63 10.57
CA MET A 88 10.88 -4.73 10.49
C MET A 88 11.24 -3.51 9.66
N ALA A 89 10.24 -2.96 8.99
CA ALA A 89 10.40 -1.74 8.21
C ALA A 89 9.10 -0.94 8.22
N PHE A 90 9.19 0.34 7.87
CA PHE A 90 8.01 1.14 7.66
C PHE A 90 8.19 2.06 6.46
N THR A 91 7.07 2.46 5.89
CA THR A 91 6.99 3.57 4.94
C THR A 91 5.92 4.54 5.40
N ALA A 92 6.11 5.82 5.09
CA ALA A 92 5.10 6.84 5.28
C ALA A 92 5.12 7.77 4.07
N GLY A 93 3.96 8.11 3.55
CA GLY A 93 3.91 8.96 2.36
C GLY A 93 2.51 9.18 1.84
N TYR A 94 2.43 9.53 0.57
CA TYR A 94 1.18 9.83 -0.11
C TYR A 94 0.96 8.88 -1.27
N GLU A 95 -0.25 8.33 -1.36
CA GLU A 95 -0.69 7.59 -2.54
C GLU A 95 -1.59 8.49 -3.37
N ARG A 96 -1.22 8.66 -4.65
CA ARG A 96 -2.02 9.42 -5.62
C ARG A 96 -2.53 8.45 -6.66
N THR A 97 -3.84 8.35 -6.77
CA THR A 97 -4.47 7.33 -7.59
C THR A 97 -5.53 7.93 -8.50
N GLN A 98 -5.53 7.50 -9.77
CA GLN A 98 -6.59 7.78 -10.72
C GLN A 98 -7.16 6.43 -11.16
N VAL A 99 -8.41 6.19 -10.84
CA VAL A 99 -9.05 4.88 -10.97
C VAL A 99 -10.56 5.08 -11.13
N SER A 100 -11.24 4.09 -11.70
CA SER A 100 -12.71 4.07 -11.67
C SER A 100 -13.16 3.31 -10.42
N ILE A 101 -14.12 3.91 -9.70
CA ILE A 101 -14.74 3.32 -8.51
C ILE A 101 -16.21 3.10 -8.86
N ASN A 102 -16.63 1.82 -8.87
CA ASN A 102 -17.96 1.44 -9.32
C ASN A 102 -18.31 2.01 -10.70
N GLY A 103 -17.31 2.01 -11.59
CA GLY A 103 -17.47 2.49 -12.96
C GLY A 103 -17.33 3.98 -13.15
N GLU A 104 -17.13 4.76 -12.10
CA GLU A 104 -16.99 6.21 -12.19
C GLU A 104 -15.54 6.64 -11.99
N PRO A 105 -14.98 7.43 -12.91
CA PRO A 105 -13.62 7.95 -12.75
C PRO A 105 -13.49 8.79 -11.49
N ARG A 106 -12.42 8.53 -10.74
CA ARG A 106 -12.10 9.22 -9.49
C ARG A 106 -10.61 9.47 -9.41
N ARG A 107 -10.27 10.52 -8.70
CA ARG A 107 -8.90 10.82 -8.32
C ARG A 107 -8.88 11.08 -6.81
N TYR A 108 -7.92 10.45 -6.11
CA TYR A 108 -7.82 10.68 -4.67
C TYR A 108 -6.38 10.60 -4.20
N VAL A 109 -6.13 11.24 -3.08
CA VAL A 109 -4.85 11.23 -2.39
C VAL A 109 -5.06 10.74 -0.98
N LEU A 110 -4.24 9.78 -0.56
CA LEU A 110 -4.26 9.26 0.80
C LEU A 110 -2.91 9.49 1.47
N ARG A 111 -2.94 9.76 2.77
CA ARG A 111 -1.76 9.63 3.63
C ARG A 111 -1.68 8.19 4.05
N VAL A 112 -0.53 7.57 3.85
CA VAL A 112 -0.38 6.13 4.07
C VAL A 112 0.86 5.84 4.88
N THR A 113 0.70 5.05 5.94
CA THR A 113 1.80 4.46 6.68
C THR A 113 1.64 2.94 6.60
N GLN A 114 2.71 2.25 6.26
CA GLN A 114 2.71 0.78 6.25
C GLN A 114 3.86 0.26 7.08
N VAL A 115 3.62 -0.87 7.75
CA VAL A 115 4.63 -1.61 8.50
C VAL A 115 4.82 -2.95 7.81
N TYR A 116 6.07 -3.36 7.68
CA TYR A 116 6.47 -4.56 6.95
C TYR A 116 7.28 -5.47 7.87
N ARG A 117 7.19 -6.76 7.62
CA ARG A 117 8.05 -7.77 8.24
C ARG A 117 8.84 -8.50 7.16
N ARG A 118 10.11 -8.80 7.45
CA ARG A 118 10.89 -9.70 6.59
C ARG A 118 10.60 -11.12 7.06
N GLU A 119 9.99 -11.89 6.17
CA GLU A 119 9.60 -13.28 6.46
C GLU A 119 10.18 -14.16 5.38
N ASP A 120 10.99 -15.15 5.81
CA ASP A 120 11.63 -16.09 4.89
C ASP A 120 12.43 -15.40 3.77
N GLY A 121 13.09 -14.29 4.13
CA GLY A 121 13.91 -13.51 3.22
C GLY A 121 13.14 -12.50 2.36
N ASP A 122 11.82 -12.46 2.46
CA ASP A 122 10.99 -11.54 1.68
C ASP A 122 10.28 -10.53 2.57
N TRP A 123 10.11 -9.32 2.06
CA TRP A 123 9.29 -8.32 2.75
C TRP A 123 7.81 -8.63 2.55
N LYS A 124 7.06 -8.55 3.64
CA LYS A 124 5.60 -8.72 3.64
C LYS A 124 4.96 -7.55 4.37
N VAL A 125 3.85 -7.06 3.87
CA VAL A 125 3.09 -5.99 4.54
C VAL A 125 2.33 -6.62 5.71
N ALA A 126 2.41 -5.99 6.87
CA ALA A 126 1.72 -6.47 8.08
C ALA A 126 0.68 -5.49 8.58
N HIS A 127 0.85 -4.21 8.29
CA HIS A 127 -0.09 -3.18 8.71
C HIS A 127 -0.14 -2.05 7.70
N ARG A 128 -1.32 -1.50 7.52
CA ARG A 128 -1.54 -0.30 6.72
C ARG A 128 -2.50 0.62 7.45
N HIS A 129 -2.14 1.89 7.54
CA HIS A 129 -3.05 2.94 7.99
C HIS A 129 -3.10 4.01 6.89
N ALA A 130 -4.30 4.31 6.43
CA ALA A 130 -4.51 5.30 5.39
C ALA A 130 -5.67 6.20 5.76
N ASP A 131 -5.53 7.50 5.47
CA ASP A 131 -6.63 8.44 5.60
C ASP A 131 -6.58 9.47 4.48
N THR A 132 -7.64 10.25 4.37
CA THR A 132 -7.72 11.34 3.39
C THR A 132 -6.89 12.52 3.87
N VAL A 133 -6.50 13.37 2.94
CA VAL A 133 -5.74 14.59 3.27
C VAL A 133 -6.67 15.80 3.26
N PRO A 134 -6.35 16.87 4.04
CA PRO A 134 -7.05 18.13 3.92
C PRO A 134 -6.91 18.69 2.50
N GLU A 135 -7.90 19.42 2.04
CA GLU A 135 -7.90 19.99 0.70
C GLU A 135 -6.65 20.82 0.42
N SER A 136 -6.23 21.64 1.39
CA SER A 136 -5.03 22.46 1.24
C SER A 136 -3.75 21.60 1.08
N GLU A 137 -3.64 20.49 1.79
CA GLU A 137 -2.51 19.59 1.71
C GLU A 137 -2.54 18.80 0.41
N GLU A 138 -3.71 18.37 -0.05
CA GLU A 138 -3.89 17.69 -1.31
C GLU A 138 -3.40 18.53 -2.48
N ALA A 139 -3.81 19.80 -2.53
CA ALA A 139 -3.38 20.73 -3.56
C ALA A 139 -1.86 20.94 -3.54
N SER A 140 -1.26 21.03 -2.37
CA SER A 140 0.19 21.16 -2.21
C SER A 140 0.93 19.93 -2.68
N SER A 141 0.42 18.74 -2.36
CA SER A 141 1.06 17.46 -2.71
C SER A 141 0.98 17.13 -4.19
N GLU A 142 0.13 17.79 -4.95
CA GLU A 142 -0.01 17.57 -6.40
C GLU A 142 0.99 18.33 -7.24
N ARG A 143 1.84 19.12 -6.65
CA ARG A 143 2.85 19.90 -7.39
C ARG A 143 3.99 19.03 -7.88
#